data_01d5fca61554608b1553e8c408f72d8d
#
_entry.id   01d5fca61554608b1553e8c408f72d8d
#
_cell.length_a   1.000
_cell.length_b   1.000
_cell.length_c   1.000
_cell.angle_alpha   90.00
_cell.angle_beta   90.00
_cell.angle_gamma   90.00
#
_symmetry.space_group_name_H-M   'P 1'
#
loop_
_entity.id
_entity.type
_entity.pdbx_description
1 polymer ?
#
loop_
_entity_poly.entity_id
_entity_poly.type
_entity_poly.pdbx_seq_one_letter_code
_entity_poly.pdbx_strand_id
1 'polypeptide(L)'
;MNALIVYESMFGNTRTLAEAIADGLTTQGVDARVTLAYDAPADLSDYALVIVGAPTHAHSLPRTTSRTEAAAWAADPTKELTLEPMAGASGVREWLKRIWLVGDPHFAVFSTRADIPSIFSGDACKAMTKGLKRRLARVDSHADFLVGLDNRLLEGEETRAREWASGLVPLPIA
;
A
#
# COMPACT_ATOMS: atom_id res chain seq x y z
N MET A 1 -3.20 -1.01 20.65
CA MET A 1 -2.08 -1.19 19.69
C MET A 1 -2.23 -0.14 18.60
N ASN A 2 -1.15 0.57 18.26
CA ASN A 2 -1.18 1.59 17.21
C ASN A 2 -0.65 0.98 15.91
N ALA A 3 -1.37 1.20 14.81
CA ALA A 3 -0.97 0.79 13.47
C ALA A 3 -0.82 2.00 12.55
N LEU A 4 0.16 1.96 11.65
CA LEU A 4 0.37 2.93 10.60
C LEU A 4 0.17 2.27 9.24
N ILE A 5 -0.70 2.84 8.42
CA ILE A 5 -0.91 2.40 7.04
C ILE A 5 -0.36 3.49 6.12
N VAL A 6 0.76 3.20 5.45
CA VAL A 6 1.44 4.11 4.53
C VAL A 6 1.14 3.68 3.10
N TYR A 7 0.60 4.58 2.29
CA TYR A 7 0.24 4.22 0.93
C TYR A 7 0.68 5.26 -0.11
N GLU A 8 0.82 4.78 -1.35
CA GLU A 8 0.91 5.57 -2.57
C GLU A 8 -0.26 5.18 -3.48
N SER A 9 -0.94 6.15 -4.08
CA SER A 9 -2.05 5.89 -4.99
C SER A 9 -2.01 6.86 -6.17
N MET A 10 -2.34 6.36 -7.37
CA MET A 10 -2.42 7.18 -8.58
C MET A 10 -3.86 7.57 -8.89
N PHE A 11 -4.78 6.61 -8.84
CA PHE A 11 -6.18 6.73 -9.28
C PHE A 11 -7.19 6.33 -8.19
N GLY A 12 -6.77 6.28 -6.92
CA GLY A 12 -7.64 6.03 -5.78
C GLY A 12 -7.70 4.57 -5.30
N ASN A 13 -7.44 3.57 -6.13
CA ASN A 13 -7.61 2.16 -5.76
C ASN A 13 -6.81 1.76 -4.50
N THR A 14 -5.52 2.13 -4.44
CA THR A 14 -4.68 1.81 -3.29
C THR A 14 -5.12 2.57 -2.03
N ARG A 15 -5.64 3.80 -2.18
CA ARG A 15 -6.23 4.57 -1.08
C ARG A 15 -7.46 3.87 -0.52
N THR A 16 -8.40 3.47 -1.38
CA THR A 16 -9.61 2.75 -0.98
C THR A 16 -9.27 1.48 -0.19
N LEU A 17 -8.25 0.73 -0.63
CA LEU A 17 -7.79 -0.44 0.12
C LEU A 17 -7.12 -0.08 1.44
N ALA A 18 -6.33 1.00 1.50
CA ALA A 18 -5.71 1.46 2.74
C ALA A 18 -6.78 1.83 3.80
N GLU A 19 -7.87 2.47 3.37
CA GLU A 19 -9.02 2.80 4.19
C GLU A 19 -9.77 1.52 4.65
N ALA A 20 -10.01 0.57 3.74
CA ALA A 20 -10.62 -0.72 4.08
C ALA A 20 -9.77 -1.55 5.05
N ILE A 21 -8.44 -1.52 4.91
CA ILE A 21 -7.50 -2.15 5.84
C ILE A 21 -7.61 -1.50 7.23
N ALA A 22 -7.68 -0.17 7.30
CA ALA A 22 -7.87 0.55 8.56
C ALA A 22 -9.18 0.18 9.25
N ASP A 23 -10.27 0.08 8.49
CA ASP A 23 -11.57 -0.39 9.00
C ASP A 23 -11.44 -1.81 9.61
N GLY A 24 -10.79 -2.74 8.89
CA GLY A 24 -10.56 -4.10 9.36
C GLY A 24 -9.77 -4.15 10.67
N LEU A 25 -8.73 -3.32 10.82
CA LEU A 25 -7.95 -3.20 12.04
C LEU A 25 -8.76 -2.58 13.18
N THR A 26 -9.54 -1.54 12.89
CA THR A 26 -10.35 -0.84 13.90
C THR A 26 -11.41 -1.76 14.50
N THR A 27 -11.98 -2.68 13.73
CA THR A 27 -12.91 -3.70 14.25
C THR A 27 -12.25 -4.66 15.26
N GLN A 28 -10.92 -4.77 15.23
CA GLN A 28 -10.11 -5.53 16.19
C GLN A 28 -9.56 -4.67 17.35
N GLY A 29 -10.05 -3.43 17.50
CA GLY A 29 -9.61 -2.52 18.56
C GLY A 29 -8.22 -1.91 18.37
N VAL A 30 -7.72 -1.90 17.15
CA VAL A 30 -6.43 -1.27 16.79
C VAL A 30 -6.68 0.19 16.40
N ASP A 31 -5.89 1.11 16.95
CA ASP A 31 -5.86 2.51 16.51
C ASP A 31 -5.04 2.60 15.22
N ALA A 32 -5.73 2.74 14.09
CA ALA A 32 -5.14 2.68 12.76
C ALA A 32 -5.11 4.07 12.10
N ARG A 33 -3.89 4.57 11.83
CA ARG A 33 -3.65 5.81 11.11
C ARG A 33 -3.33 5.53 9.65
N VAL A 34 -4.10 6.11 8.73
CA VAL A 34 -3.83 6.07 7.28
C VAL A 34 -3.12 7.35 6.85
N THR A 35 -2.05 7.23 6.07
CA THR A 35 -1.29 8.39 5.57
C THR A 35 -0.65 8.13 4.21
N LEU A 36 -0.57 9.17 3.39
CA LEU A 36 0.22 9.14 2.16
C LEU A 36 1.72 8.98 2.46
N ALA A 37 2.44 8.24 1.64
CA ALA A 37 3.89 8.05 1.78
C ALA A 37 4.67 9.36 1.77
N TYR A 38 4.14 10.39 1.10
CA TYR A 38 4.69 11.74 1.10
C TYR A 38 4.74 12.36 2.51
N ASP A 39 3.64 12.23 3.28
CA ASP A 39 3.46 12.81 4.61
C ASP A 39 3.81 11.84 5.75
N ALA A 40 4.09 10.58 5.43
CA ALA A 40 4.33 9.54 6.42
C ALA A 40 5.60 9.82 7.25
N PRO A 41 5.57 9.57 8.57
CA PRO A 41 6.73 9.75 9.43
C PRO A 41 7.89 8.84 9.00
N ALA A 42 9.11 9.29 9.25
CA ALA A 42 10.31 8.45 9.10
C ALA A 42 10.60 7.67 10.38
N ASP A 43 10.23 8.20 11.53
CA ASP A 43 10.29 7.53 12.84
C ASP A 43 9.04 6.66 13.02
N LEU A 44 9.24 5.38 13.27
CA LEU A 44 8.18 4.38 13.41
C LEU A 44 8.05 3.87 14.85
N SER A 45 8.72 4.49 15.82
CA SER A 45 8.76 4.04 17.23
C SER A 45 7.40 3.95 17.92
N ASP A 46 6.41 4.74 17.48
CA ASP A 46 5.08 4.76 18.08
C ASP A 46 4.14 3.65 17.56
N TYR A 47 4.58 2.86 16.58
CA TYR A 47 3.73 1.89 15.90
C TYR A 47 4.19 0.45 16.14
N ALA A 48 3.25 -0.39 16.57
CA ALA A 48 3.48 -1.82 16.71
C ALA A 48 3.28 -2.59 15.39
N LEU A 49 2.47 -2.02 14.47
CA LEU A 49 2.20 -2.58 13.14
C LEU A 49 2.33 -1.48 12.09
N VAL A 50 3.10 -1.75 11.04
CA VAL A 50 3.24 -0.85 9.89
C VAL A 50 2.87 -1.59 8.61
N ILE A 51 1.85 -1.09 7.92
CA ILE A 51 1.36 -1.66 6.67
C ILE A 51 1.72 -0.71 5.53
N VAL A 52 2.35 -1.23 4.48
CA VAL A 52 2.82 -0.42 3.36
C VAL A 52 2.12 -0.84 2.07
N GLY A 53 1.50 0.09 1.38
CA GLY A 53 0.73 -0.15 0.17
C GLY A 53 1.15 0.69 -1.02
N ALA A 54 1.20 0.09 -2.21
CA ALA A 54 1.51 0.80 -3.44
C ALA A 54 0.90 0.10 -4.67
N PRO A 55 0.60 0.85 -5.75
CA PRO A 55 0.22 0.22 -7.00
C PRO A 55 1.44 -0.43 -7.67
N THR A 56 1.21 -1.51 -8.39
CA THR A 56 2.23 -2.11 -9.26
C THR A 56 2.27 -1.35 -10.57
N HIS A 57 3.37 -0.65 -10.82
CA HIS A 57 3.64 0.08 -12.05
C HIS A 57 4.93 -0.42 -12.71
N ALA A 58 4.86 -0.69 -14.02
CA ALA A 58 6.02 -1.20 -14.77
C ALA A 58 6.76 -2.30 -14.01
N HIS A 59 6.01 -3.31 -13.58
CA HIS A 59 6.44 -4.51 -12.85
C HIS A 59 7.00 -4.29 -11.42
N SER A 60 6.89 -3.07 -10.84
CA SER A 60 7.47 -2.76 -9.53
C SER A 60 6.74 -1.59 -8.86
N LEU A 61 7.38 -0.99 -7.84
CA LEU A 61 6.95 0.27 -7.25
C LEU A 61 7.02 1.42 -8.25
N PRO A 62 6.08 2.38 -8.18
CA PRO A 62 6.11 3.58 -9.01
C PRO A 62 7.47 4.30 -8.97
N ARG A 63 7.78 4.95 -10.09
CA ARG A 63 8.94 5.84 -10.28
C ARG A 63 8.43 7.19 -10.79
N THR A 64 9.30 8.18 -10.84
CA THR A 64 8.96 9.49 -11.40
C THR A 64 8.37 9.36 -12.81
N THR A 65 8.95 8.50 -13.66
CA THR A 65 8.46 8.24 -15.03
C THR A 65 7.04 7.69 -15.04
N SER A 66 6.74 6.68 -14.22
CA SER A 66 5.40 6.08 -14.18
C SER A 66 4.35 7.01 -13.54
N ARG A 67 4.74 7.91 -12.64
CA ARG A 67 3.87 8.98 -12.14
C ARG A 67 3.54 10.00 -13.24
N THR A 68 4.53 10.35 -14.08
CA THR A 68 4.31 11.21 -15.26
C THR A 68 3.38 10.53 -16.26
N GLU A 69 3.55 9.24 -16.51
CA GLU A 69 2.63 8.46 -17.38
C GLU A 69 1.21 8.42 -16.81
N ALA A 70 1.04 8.23 -15.50
CA ALA A 70 -0.28 8.26 -14.86
C ALA A 70 -0.96 9.63 -15.05
N ALA A 71 -0.21 10.73 -14.94
CA ALA A 71 -0.73 12.07 -15.20
C ALA A 71 -1.16 12.24 -16.66
N ALA A 72 -0.38 11.70 -17.61
CA ALA A 72 -0.74 11.71 -19.03
C ALA A 72 -2.00 10.88 -19.30
N TRP A 73 -2.17 9.74 -18.64
CA TRP A 73 -3.39 8.92 -18.74
C TRP A 73 -4.62 9.65 -18.19
N ALA A 74 -4.50 10.34 -17.07
CA ALA A 74 -5.61 11.13 -16.51
C ALA A 74 -5.97 12.35 -17.39
N ALA A 75 -5.01 12.87 -18.18
CA ALA A 75 -5.27 13.93 -19.13
C ALA A 75 -5.97 13.46 -20.43
N ASP A 76 -5.99 12.15 -20.68
CA ASP A 76 -6.70 11.54 -21.81
C ASP A 76 -8.19 11.31 -21.46
N PRO A 77 -9.12 12.08 -22.03
CA PRO A 77 -10.53 11.97 -21.69
C PRO A 77 -11.15 10.60 -22.04
N THR A 78 -10.51 9.81 -22.90
CA THR A 78 -11.01 8.48 -23.27
C THR A 78 -10.75 7.44 -22.20
N LYS A 79 -9.88 7.73 -21.22
CA LYS A 79 -9.55 6.80 -20.13
C LYS A 79 -10.42 6.97 -18.89
N GLU A 80 -11.16 8.07 -18.78
CA GLU A 80 -12.04 8.36 -17.64
C GLU A 80 -11.36 8.20 -16.27
N LEU A 81 -10.06 8.53 -16.18
CA LEU A 81 -9.25 8.41 -14.97
C LEU A 81 -9.14 9.77 -14.27
N THR A 82 -9.28 9.76 -12.94
CA THR A 82 -9.01 10.93 -12.11
C THR A 82 -7.70 10.71 -11.33
N LEU A 83 -6.74 11.60 -11.53
CA LEU A 83 -5.47 11.54 -10.82
C LEU A 83 -5.65 12.00 -9.36
N GLU A 84 -5.10 11.27 -8.42
CA GLU A 84 -5.04 11.69 -7.01
C GLU A 84 -4.19 12.96 -6.87
N PRO A 85 -4.56 13.90 -5.97
CA PRO A 85 -3.88 15.21 -5.85
C PRO A 85 -2.37 15.12 -5.63
N MET A 86 -1.90 14.12 -4.89
CA MET A 86 -0.49 13.91 -4.56
C MET A 86 0.18 12.78 -5.34
N ALA A 87 -0.43 12.28 -6.43
CA ALA A 87 0.10 11.18 -7.22
C ALA A 87 1.48 11.47 -7.85
N GLY A 88 1.82 12.73 -8.07
CA GLY A 88 3.13 13.16 -8.56
C GLY A 88 4.21 13.32 -7.49
N ALA A 89 3.84 13.29 -6.20
CA ALA A 89 4.76 13.47 -5.09
C ALA A 89 5.68 12.26 -4.86
N SER A 90 6.60 12.37 -3.90
CA SER A 90 7.42 11.24 -3.48
C SER A 90 6.55 10.16 -2.82
N GLY A 91 6.72 8.92 -3.25
CA GLY A 91 5.87 7.82 -2.81
C GLY A 91 6.59 6.82 -1.90
N VAL A 92 6.07 5.59 -1.89
CA VAL A 92 6.56 4.49 -1.05
C VAL A 92 8.05 4.18 -1.31
N ARG A 93 8.50 4.23 -2.57
CA ARG A 93 9.91 3.99 -2.91
C ARG A 93 10.86 4.96 -2.20
N GLU A 94 10.51 6.23 -2.15
CA GLU A 94 11.28 7.28 -1.52
C GLU A 94 11.16 7.23 0.00
N TRP A 95 9.95 6.97 0.51
CA TRP A 95 9.70 6.81 1.93
C TRP A 95 10.52 5.67 2.55
N LEU A 96 10.58 4.49 1.92
CA LEU A 96 11.39 3.35 2.34
C LEU A 96 12.90 3.66 2.47
N LYS A 97 13.40 4.71 1.81
CA LYS A 97 14.80 5.12 1.92
C LYS A 97 15.07 5.99 3.15
N ARG A 98 14.04 6.67 3.66
CA ARG A 98 14.17 7.66 4.77
C ARG A 98 13.76 7.12 6.12
N ILE A 99 13.06 5.97 6.19
CA ILE A 99 12.65 5.40 7.47
C ILE A 99 13.85 4.89 8.28
N TRP A 100 13.72 4.99 9.59
CA TRP A 100 14.57 4.29 10.55
C TRP A 100 13.69 3.56 11.56
N LEU A 101 14.19 2.42 12.03
CA LEU A 101 13.47 1.55 12.94
C LEU A 101 13.99 1.73 14.36
N VAL A 102 13.08 1.92 15.29
CA VAL A 102 13.32 1.84 16.72
C VAL A 102 12.35 0.79 17.25
N GLY A 103 12.87 -0.20 17.95
CA GLY A 103 12.06 -1.37 18.33
C GLY A 103 11.96 -2.40 17.21
N ASP A 104 10.93 -3.24 17.29
CA ASP A 104 10.67 -4.33 16.34
C ASP A 104 9.18 -4.30 15.90
N PRO A 105 8.75 -3.28 15.15
CA PRO A 105 7.39 -3.25 14.63
C PRO A 105 7.15 -4.38 13.62
N HIS A 106 5.94 -4.93 13.66
CA HIS A 106 5.50 -5.87 12.63
C HIS A 106 5.25 -5.14 11.30
N PHE A 107 5.63 -5.76 10.19
CA PHE A 107 5.38 -5.20 8.87
C PHE A 107 4.51 -6.12 8.03
N ALA A 108 3.56 -5.50 7.33
CA ALA A 108 2.83 -6.13 6.24
C ALA A 108 2.88 -5.24 4.99
N VAL A 109 2.73 -5.82 3.81
CA VAL A 109 2.73 -5.08 2.56
C VAL A 109 1.53 -5.46 1.71
N PHE A 110 0.94 -4.51 0.98
CA PHE A 110 -0.08 -4.80 0.01
C PHE A 110 0.14 -4.05 -1.31
N SER A 111 -0.37 -4.60 -2.40
CA SER A 111 -0.32 -3.92 -3.68
C SER A 111 -1.64 -3.98 -4.43
N THR A 112 -1.85 -3.02 -5.33
CA THR A 112 -2.82 -3.16 -6.41
C THR A 112 -2.10 -3.56 -7.69
N ARG A 113 -2.67 -4.48 -8.46
CA ARG A 113 -2.15 -4.89 -9.75
C ARG A 113 -3.28 -5.25 -10.71
N ALA A 114 -3.00 -5.18 -12.01
CA ALA A 114 -3.96 -5.60 -13.02
C ALA A 114 -4.32 -7.08 -12.85
N ASP A 115 -5.58 -7.41 -13.16
CA ASP A 115 -6.08 -8.79 -13.20
C ASP A 115 -5.58 -9.51 -14.47
N ILE A 116 -4.27 -9.74 -14.48
CA ILE A 116 -3.55 -10.54 -15.47
C ILE A 116 -2.56 -11.46 -14.73
N PRO A 117 -2.06 -12.53 -15.34
CA PRO A 117 -1.06 -13.39 -14.70
C PRO A 117 0.09 -12.59 -14.08
N SER A 118 0.46 -12.90 -12.85
CA SER A 118 1.45 -12.12 -12.05
C SER A 118 2.82 -11.99 -12.72
N ILE A 119 3.18 -12.95 -13.59
CA ILE A 119 4.40 -12.90 -14.39
C ILE A 119 4.44 -11.69 -15.33
N PHE A 120 3.27 -11.17 -15.74
CA PHE A 120 3.15 -10.02 -16.63
C PHE A 120 2.82 -8.73 -15.90
N SER A 121 2.11 -8.80 -14.76
CA SER A 121 1.76 -7.59 -13.97
C SER A 121 2.94 -7.04 -13.17
N GLY A 122 3.87 -7.91 -12.78
CA GLY A 122 4.92 -7.56 -11.84
C GLY A 122 4.46 -7.66 -10.37
N ASP A 123 5.29 -7.16 -9.44
CA ASP A 123 5.09 -7.38 -8.01
C ASP A 123 5.68 -6.23 -7.18
N ALA A 124 4.84 -5.28 -6.81
CA ALA A 124 5.22 -4.19 -5.92
C ALA A 124 5.46 -4.68 -4.48
N CYS A 125 4.77 -5.74 -4.02
CA CYS A 125 5.00 -6.33 -2.70
C CYS A 125 6.42 -6.85 -2.55
N LYS A 126 6.99 -7.51 -3.57
CA LYS A 126 8.42 -7.90 -3.58
C LYS A 126 9.35 -6.71 -3.46
N ALA A 127 9.05 -5.61 -4.16
CA ALA A 127 9.89 -4.43 -4.12
C ALA A 127 9.83 -3.74 -2.74
N MET A 128 8.64 -3.66 -2.11
CA MET A 128 8.47 -3.16 -0.74
C MET A 128 9.18 -4.04 0.27
N THR A 129 8.96 -5.36 0.21
CA THR A 129 9.65 -6.33 1.08
C THR A 129 11.16 -6.22 0.97
N LYS A 130 11.72 -6.09 -0.24
CA LYS A 130 13.15 -5.87 -0.45
C LYS A 130 13.64 -4.55 0.15
N GLY A 131 12.83 -3.48 0.05
CA GLY A 131 13.11 -2.18 0.67
C GLY A 131 13.17 -2.26 2.18
N LEU A 132 12.18 -2.91 2.80
CA LEU A 132 12.08 -3.13 4.25
C LEU A 132 13.23 -4.02 4.79
N LYS A 133 13.54 -5.12 4.11
CA LYS A 133 14.69 -5.99 4.47
C LYS A 133 16.02 -5.26 4.49
N ARG A 134 16.22 -4.26 3.63
CA ARG A 134 17.43 -3.41 3.65
C ARG A 134 17.50 -2.52 4.90
N ARG A 135 16.39 -2.34 5.60
CA ARG A 135 16.25 -1.64 6.88
C ARG A 135 16.21 -2.61 8.07
N LEU A 136 16.52 -3.88 7.84
CA LEU A 136 16.48 -4.98 8.82
C LEU A 136 15.06 -5.29 9.33
N ALA A 137 14.03 -4.78 8.66
CA ALA A 137 12.64 -5.11 8.97
C ALA A 137 12.26 -6.48 8.42
N ARG A 138 11.47 -7.21 9.20
CA ARG A 138 10.84 -8.45 8.78
C ARG A 138 9.41 -8.15 8.27
N VAL A 139 9.05 -8.68 7.13
CA VAL A 139 7.67 -8.60 6.60
C VAL A 139 6.98 -9.92 6.90
N ASP A 140 5.91 -9.86 7.67
CA ASP A 140 5.19 -11.03 8.18
C ASP A 140 4.04 -11.46 7.25
N SER A 141 3.47 -10.53 6.47
CA SER A 141 2.37 -10.80 5.57
C SER A 141 2.42 -9.93 4.31
N HIS A 142 1.81 -10.43 3.23
CA HIS A 142 1.61 -9.66 2.01
C HIS A 142 0.27 -10.02 1.35
N ALA A 143 -0.31 -9.07 0.61
CA ALA A 143 -1.51 -9.28 -0.18
C ALA A 143 -1.47 -8.47 -1.48
N ASP A 144 -1.91 -9.08 -2.58
CA ASP A 144 -2.15 -8.40 -3.84
C ASP A 144 -3.65 -8.27 -4.08
N PHE A 145 -4.12 -7.10 -4.47
CA PHE A 145 -5.51 -6.80 -4.78
C PHE A 145 -5.66 -6.48 -6.26
N LEU A 146 -6.74 -6.96 -6.86
CA LEU A 146 -6.90 -6.94 -8.29
C LEU A 146 -7.67 -5.73 -8.78
N VAL A 147 -7.21 -5.18 -9.89
CA VAL A 147 -7.80 -4.05 -10.59
C VAL A 147 -8.11 -4.48 -12.02
N GLY A 148 -9.32 -4.20 -12.47
CA GLY A 148 -9.74 -4.46 -13.84
C GLY A 148 -9.00 -3.61 -14.88
N LEU A 149 -9.21 -3.92 -16.15
CA LEU A 149 -8.63 -3.15 -17.26
C LEU A 149 -9.16 -1.71 -17.33
N ASP A 150 -10.31 -1.46 -16.72
CA ASP A 150 -10.91 -0.12 -16.53
C ASP A 150 -10.30 0.65 -15.36
N ASN A 151 -9.27 0.11 -14.75
CA ASN A 151 -8.57 0.66 -13.57
C ASN A 151 -9.48 0.83 -12.33
N ARG A 152 -10.46 -0.05 -12.14
CA ARG A 152 -11.30 -0.11 -10.94
C ARG A 152 -11.02 -1.39 -10.16
N LEU A 153 -11.10 -1.32 -8.83
CA LEU A 153 -11.00 -2.51 -8.00
C LEU A 153 -12.07 -3.54 -8.42
N LEU A 154 -11.70 -4.80 -8.47
CA LEU A 154 -12.66 -5.86 -8.68
C LEU A 154 -13.60 -5.98 -7.48
N GLU A 155 -14.81 -6.48 -7.74
CA GLU A 155 -15.81 -6.71 -6.70
C GLU A 155 -15.25 -7.63 -5.60
N GLY A 156 -15.50 -7.27 -4.35
CA GLY A 156 -15.04 -8.03 -3.18
C GLY A 156 -13.64 -7.70 -2.70
N GLU A 157 -12.80 -6.97 -3.44
CA GLU A 157 -11.42 -6.68 -3.04
C GLU A 157 -11.33 -5.84 -1.75
N GLU A 158 -12.25 -4.90 -1.52
CA GLU A 158 -12.33 -4.14 -0.27
C GLU A 158 -12.69 -5.05 0.93
N THR A 159 -13.63 -5.98 0.74
CA THR A 159 -13.99 -6.95 1.79
C THR A 159 -12.80 -7.85 2.11
N ARG A 160 -12.10 -8.33 1.07
CA ARG A 160 -10.90 -9.14 1.23
C ARG A 160 -9.78 -8.38 1.94
N ALA A 161 -9.67 -7.06 1.72
CA ALA A 161 -8.71 -6.21 2.40
C ALA A 161 -9.02 -6.07 3.90
N ARG A 162 -10.29 -5.88 4.28
CA ARG A 162 -10.74 -5.85 5.69
C ARG A 162 -10.45 -7.18 6.38
N GLU A 163 -10.77 -8.30 5.74
CA GLU A 163 -10.53 -9.65 6.28
C GLU A 163 -9.04 -9.93 6.45
N TRP A 164 -8.24 -9.61 5.45
CA TRP A 164 -6.78 -9.74 5.53
C TRP A 164 -6.19 -8.93 6.68
N ALA A 165 -6.62 -7.68 6.84
CA ALA A 165 -6.17 -6.80 7.92
C ALA A 165 -6.54 -7.34 9.31
N SER A 166 -7.74 -7.87 9.46
CA SER A 166 -8.19 -8.50 10.72
C SER A 166 -7.29 -9.68 11.12
N GLY A 167 -6.75 -10.41 10.15
CA GLY A 167 -5.81 -11.51 10.38
C GLY A 167 -4.38 -11.08 10.73
N LEU A 168 -4.04 -9.78 10.63
CA LEU A 168 -2.71 -9.26 10.99
C LEU A 168 -2.56 -9.01 12.50
N VAL A 169 -3.65 -8.91 13.22
CA VAL A 169 -3.66 -8.66 14.66
C VAL A 169 -3.48 -10.00 15.37
N PRO A 170 -2.43 -10.18 16.22
CA PRO A 170 -2.32 -11.37 17.03
C PRO A 170 -3.56 -11.51 17.91
N LEU A 171 -4.18 -12.70 17.90
CA LEU A 171 -5.26 -12.99 18.85
C LEU A 171 -4.72 -12.82 20.27
N PRO A 172 -5.48 -12.18 21.20
CA PRO A 172 -5.06 -12.11 22.58
C PRO A 172 -4.87 -13.53 23.10
N ILE A 173 -3.69 -13.80 23.66
CA ILE A 173 -3.43 -15.07 24.35
C ILE A 173 -4.40 -15.12 25.53
N ALA A 174 -5.33 -16.08 25.48
CA ALA A 174 -6.33 -16.29 26.54
C ALA A 174 -5.66 -16.79 27.84
#